data_43454c63d2776ed80e63d858964de719
#
_entry.id   43454c63d2776ed80e63d858964de719
#
_cell.length_a   1.000
_cell.length_b   1.000
_cell.length_c   1.000
_cell.angle_alpha   90.00
_cell.angle_beta   90.00
_cell.angle_gamma   90.00
#
_symmetry.space_group_name_H-M   'P 1'
#
loop_
_entity.id
_entity.type
_entity.pdbx_description
1 polymer ?
#
loop_
_entity_poly.entity_id
_entity_poly.type
_entity_poly.pdbx_seq_one_letter_code
_entity_poly.pdbx_strand_id
1 'polypeptide(L)'
;MLFRSRDAEIEARAQKMEADLAELEAEGAKADVKRKVREGGERDMALTRRTADTDIERLQLVFSTFKNLKVQDLLGDEKLYRAMRTEYGRWFEGGMGAAAVQKRLETFDLAGEAEKLRDIVKNGKGQKKTRSLKRLKVVQSFLNTNNQPRSMVLDAVPVIPPDLRPMVQLDGGRFATSDLNDLYRRVINRNNRLKRLLDLGAPEIIVNNEKRMLQESVDALFDNGRRGRPVTGPGNRPLKSLSDMLKGKQGRFRQNLLGKRVDYSGRSVIVVGPQLKLHQCGLPKQMALELFKPFVMKRLVDLNHAQNIKSAKRMVERSRSIVWDVLEEVITEHPVLLNRAPTLHRLGIQAFEPKLIEGKAIQIHPLVCTAFNAD
;
A
#
# COMPACT_ATOMS: atom_id res chain seq x y z
N MET A 1 1.87 -42.80 -28.77
CA MET A 1 3.34 -42.87 -28.89
C MET A 1 4.00 -42.90 -27.52
N LEU A 2 3.80 -41.95 -26.64
CA LEU A 2 4.47 -41.84 -25.33
C LEU A 2 4.32 -43.06 -24.40
N PHE A 3 3.14 -43.67 -24.33
CA PHE A 3 2.93 -44.91 -23.57
C PHE A 3 3.74 -46.06 -24.12
N ARG A 4 3.79 -46.21 -25.44
CA ARG A 4 4.59 -47.26 -26.10
C ARG A 4 6.10 -47.04 -25.87
N SER A 5 6.57 -45.79 -25.87
CA SER A 5 7.96 -45.46 -25.60
C SER A 5 8.33 -45.76 -24.12
N ARG A 6 7.44 -45.45 -23.18
CA ARG A 6 7.63 -45.77 -21.75
C ARG A 6 7.75 -47.30 -21.54
N ASP A 7 6.79 -48.03 -22.08
CA ASP A 7 6.73 -49.49 -21.89
C ASP A 7 7.96 -50.16 -22.53
N ALA A 8 8.40 -49.70 -23.71
CA ALA A 8 9.61 -50.17 -24.36
C ALA A 8 10.89 -49.86 -23.55
N GLU A 9 10.99 -48.69 -22.92
CA GLU A 9 12.13 -48.34 -22.09
C GLU A 9 12.21 -49.15 -20.80
N ILE A 10 11.06 -49.40 -20.16
CA ILE A 10 10.96 -50.26 -18.99
C ILE A 10 11.35 -51.71 -19.37
N GLU A 11 10.89 -52.19 -20.50
CA GLU A 11 11.18 -53.54 -21.00
C GLU A 11 12.68 -53.70 -21.32
N ALA A 12 13.30 -52.71 -21.96
CA ALA A 12 14.76 -52.68 -22.19
C ALA A 12 15.58 -52.71 -20.90
N ARG A 13 15.14 -51.99 -19.87
CA ARG A 13 15.80 -52.00 -18.54
C ARG A 13 15.59 -53.34 -17.82
N ALA A 14 14.43 -53.96 -17.93
CA ALA A 14 14.17 -55.29 -17.41
C ALA A 14 15.07 -56.33 -18.03
N GLN A 15 15.18 -56.32 -19.38
CA GLN A 15 16.08 -57.22 -20.13
C GLN A 15 17.55 -57.04 -19.74
N LYS A 16 17.99 -55.79 -19.53
CA LYS A 16 19.33 -55.49 -19.05
C LYS A 16 19.57 -56.05 -17.65
N MET A 17 18.64 -55.86 -16.74
CA MET A 17 18.73 -56.37 -15.36
C MET A 17 18.79 -57.92 -15.36
N GLU A 18 18.00 -58.58 -16.20
CA GLU A 18 18.02 -60.03 -16.37
C GLU A 18 19.35 -60.53 -16.91
N ALA A 19 19.94 -59.83 -17.89
CA ALA A 19 21.24 -60.16 -18.46
C ALA A 19 22.35 -59.99 -17.42
N ASP A 20 22.36 -58.89 -16.65
CA ASP A 20 23.33 -58.65 -15.57
C ASP A 20 23.21 -59.72 -14.45
N LEU A 21 21.98 -60.17 -14.14
CA LEU A 21 21.77 -61.26 -13.19
C LEU A 21 22.26 -62.61 -13.69
N ALA A 22 22.04 -62.92 -14.97
CA ALA A 22 22.51 -64.17 -15.60
C ALA A 22 24.05 -64.22 -15.64
N GLU A 23 24.71 -63.10 -15.93
CA GLU A 23 26.17 -62.98 -15.88
C GLU A 23 26.75 -63.26 -14.49
N LEU A 24 26.11 -62.60 -13.45
CA LEU A 24 26.48 -62.81 -12.03
C LEU A 24 26.19 -64.25 -11.57
N GLU A 25 25.23 -64.95 -12.17
CA GLU A 25 24.97 -66.36 -11.91
C GLU A 25 26.06 -67.24 -12.48
N ALA A 26 26.50 -66.98 -13.71
CA ALA A 26 27.58 -67.69 -14.34
C ALA A 26 28.92 -67.53 -13.64
N GLU A 27 29.15 -66.33 -13.06
CA GLU A 27 30.35 -66.01 -12.22
C GLU A 27 30.30 -66.55 -10.81
N GLY A 28 29.20 -67.16 -10.37
CA GLY A 28 29.07 -67.70 -9.00
C GLY A 28 29.00 -66.62 -7.88
N ALA A 29 28.54 -65.44 -8.22
CA ALA A 29 28.50 -64.29 -7.30
C ALA A 29 27.60 -64.56 -6.06
N LYS A 30 27.96 -63.95 -4.93
CA LYS A 30 27.22 -64.08 -3.65
C LYS A 30 25.79 -63.59 -3.75
N ALA A 31 24.87 -64.23 -3.02
CA ALA A 31 23.44 -63.91 -3.04
C ALA A 31 23.14 -62.40 -2.72
N ASP A 32 23.94 -61.76 -1.88
CA ASP A 32 23.80 -60.36 -1.54
C ASP A 32 24.10 -59.41 -2.71
N VAL A 33 25.02 -59.78 -3.60
CA VAL A 33 25.34 -59.01 -4.82
C VAL A 33 24.18 -59.10 -5.82
N LYS A 34 23.66 -60.31 -6.05
CA LYS A 34 22.48 -60.53 -6.92
C LYS A 34 21.25 -59.79 -6.42
N ARG A 35 21.02 -59.82 -5.08
CA ARG A 35 19.93 -59.04 -4.46
C ARG A 35 20.06 -57.54 -4.70
N LYS A 36 21.26 -56.98 -4.55
CA LYS A 36 21.51 -55.54 -4.78
C LYS A 36 21.31 -55.12 -6.24
N VAL A 37 21.69 -55.93 -7.18
CA VAL A 37 21.48 -55.69 -8.63
C VAL A 37 19.96 -55.73 -8.94
N ARG A 38 19.24 -56.72 -8.40
CA ARG A 38 17.76 -56.79 -8.57
C ARG A 38 17.07 -55.59 -7.96
N GLU A 39 17.35 -55.25 -6.68
CA GLU A 39 16.76 -54.08 -6.02
C GLU A 39 17.13 -52.78 -6.73
N GLY A 40 18.35 -52.66 -7.30
CA GLY A 40 18.75 -51.52 -8.11
C GLY A 40 17.96 -51.39 -9.39
N GLY A 41 17.83 -52.48 -10.14
CA GLY A 41 17.06 -52.54 -11.40
C GLY A 41 15.57 -52.24 -11.17
N GLU A 42 14.97 -52.83 -10.13
CA GLU A 42 13.58 -52.54 -9.76
C GLU A 42 13.35 -51.05 -9.38
N ARG A 43 14.31 -50.44 -8.65
CA ARG A 43 14.24 -49.00 -8.33
C ARG A 43 14.35 -48.14 -9.58
N ASP A 44 15.26 -48.48 -10.50
CA ASP A 44 15.45 -47.74 -11.76
C ASP A 44 14.23 -47.86 -12.66
N MET A 45 13.62 -49.04 -12.75
CA MET A 45 12.35 -49.22 -13.49
C MET A 45 11.20 -48.44 -12.85
N ALA A 46 11.09 -48.49 -11.52
CA ALA A 46 10.07 -47.74 -10.79
C ALA A 46 10.24 -46.20 -10.96
N LEU A 47 11.48 -45.71 -10.94
CA LEU A 47 11.80 -44.31 -11.19
C LEU A 47 11.46 -43.91 -12.61
N THR A 48 11.84 -44.74 -13.63
CA THR A 48 11.50 -44.48 -15.02
C THR A 48 9.99 -44.46 -15.27
N ARG A 49 9.26 -45.37 -14.67
CA ARG A 49 7.79 -45.37 -14.73
C ARG A 49 7.22 -44.10 -14.14
N ARG A 50 7.66 -43.71 -12.96
CA ARG A 50 7.19 -42.50 -12.26
C ARG A 50 7.48 -41.22 -13.05
N THR A 51 8.68 -41.07 -13.60
CA THR A 51 9.06 -39.92 -14.44
C THR A 51 8.23 -39.85 -15.71
N ALA A 52 8.08 -40.98 -16.41
CA ALA A 52 7.28 -41.05 -17.61
C ALA A 52 5.78 -40.76 -17.35
N ASP A 53 5.22 -41.28 -16.27
CA ASP A 53 3.83 -41.00 -15.89
C ASP A 53 3.62 -39.50 -15.59
N THR A 54 4.54 -38.85 -14.89
CA THR A 54 4.48 -37.39 -14.66
C THR A 54 4.58 -36.58 -15.95
N ASP A 55 5.41 -36.99 -16.88
CA ASP A 55 5.51 -36.32 -18.18
C ASP A 55 4.27 -36.54 -19.05
N ILE A 56 3.69 -37.73 -19.01
CA ILE A 56 2.43 -38.05 -19.71
C ILE A 56 1.28 -37.18 -19.12
N GLU A 57 1.13 -37.13 -17.83
CA GLU A 57 0.12 -36.29 -17.16
C GLU A 57 0.29 -34.80 -17.53
N ARG A 58 1.54 -34.33 -17.54
CA ARG A 58 1.86 -32.96 -17.95
C ARG A 58 1.44 -32.67 -19.39
N LEU A 59 1.77 -33.56 -20.32
CA LEU A 59 1.43 -33.43 -21.76
C LEU A 59 -0.09 -33.53 -21.98
N GLN A 60 -0.77 -34.40 -21.25
CA GLN A 60 -2.23 -34.49 -21.29
C GLN A 60 -2.88 -33.19 -20.78
N LEU A 61 -2.35 -32.60 -19.71
CA LEU A 61 -2.82 -31.32 -19.20
C LEU A 61 -2.61 -30.19 -20.22
N VAL A 62 -1.40 -30.14 -20.83
CA VAL A 62 -1.08 -29.15 -21.86
C VAL A 62 -2.02 -29.30 -23.08
N PHE A 63 -2.24 -30.53 -23.56
CA PHE A 63 -3.14 -30.80 -24.69
C PHE A 63 -4.60 -30.46 -24.36
N SER A 64 -5.11 -30.89 -23.22
CA SER A 64 -6.49 -30.61 -22.82
C SER A 64 -6.73 -29.11 -22.65
N THR A 65 -5.74 -28.39 -22.09
CA THR A 65 -5.80 -26.93 -21.94
C THR A 65 -5.79 -26.25 -23.31
N PHE A 66 -4.92 -26.67 -24.21
CA PHE A 66 -4.86 -26.14 -25.58
C PHE A 66 -6.16 -26.37 -26.35
N LYS A 67 -6.73 -27.59 -26.28
CA LYS A 67 -8.01 -27.91 -26.93
C LYS A 67 -9.18 -27.03 -26.44
N ASN A 68 -9.17 -26.67 -25.19
CA ASN A 68 -10.24 -25.85 -24.56
C ASN A 68 -9.94 -24.34 -24.61
N LEU A 69 -8.76 -23.92 -25.09
CA LEU A 69 -8.33 -22.53 -25.11
C LEU A 69 -9.23 -21.71 -26.04
N LYS A 70 -9.74 -20.63 -25.49
CA LYS A 70 -10.52 -19.64 -26.21
C LYS A 70 -9.70 -18.38 -26.42
N VAL A 71 -10.06 -17.63 -27.47
CA VAL A 71 -9.47 -16.31 -27.69
C VAL A 71 -9.72 -15.46 -26.47
N GLN A 72 -8.64 -14.88 -25.91
CA GLN A 72 -8.68 -14.02 -24.73
C GLN A 72 -8.74 -14.74 -23.36
N ASP A 73 -8.50 -16.03 -23.29
CA ASP A 73 -8.37 -16.73 -22.02
C ASP A 73 -7.12 -16.27 -21.25
N LEU A 74 -7.23 -16.27 -19.92
CA LEU A 74 -6.14 -15.96 -19.00
C LEU A 74 -5.62 -17.25 -18.40
N LEU A 75 -4.35 -17.55 -18.65
CA LEU A 75 -3.65 -18.66 -18.02
C LEU A 75 -2.92 -18.18 -16.77
N GLY A 76 -3.28 -18.71 -15.62
CA GLY A 76 -2.67 -18.35 -14.32
C GLY A 76 -1.33 -19.03 -14.05
N ASP A 77 -1.00 -20.10 -14.78
CA ASP A 77 0.22 -20.87 -14.60
C ASP A 77 1.23 -20.60 -15.72
N GLU A 78 2.37 -20.02 -15.34
CA GLU A 78 3.47 -19.70 -16.25
C GLU A 78 4.14 -20.97 -16.81
N LYS A 79 4.26 -22.05 -16.02
CA LYS A 79 4.86 -23.31 -16.47
C LYS A 79 4.01 -23.96 -17.57
N LEU A 80 2.70 -23.95 -17.37
CA LEU A 80 1.73 -24.45 -18.34
C LEU A 80 1.78 -23.61 -19.62
N TYR A 81 1.82 -22.28 -19.52
CA TYR A 81 1.96 -21.40 -20.68
C TYR A 81 3.23 -21.68 -21.48
N ARG A 82 4.37 -21.83 -20.81
CA ARG A 82 5.64 -22.16 -21.48
C ARG A 82 5.60 -23.51 -22.18
N ALA A 83 5.05 -24.54 -21.52
CA ALA A 83 4.88 -25.86 -22.12
C ALA A 83 3.96 -25.79 -23.33
N MET A 84 2.83 -25.08 -23.26
CA MET A 84 1.94 -24.87 -24.41
C MET A 84 2.64 -24.11 -25.53
N ARG A 85 3.44 -23.09 -25.23
CA ARG A 85 4.18 -22.33 -26.26
C ARG A 85 5.24 -23.18 -26.93
N THR A 86 5.90 -24.08 -26.23
CA THR A 86 6.89 -25.00 -26.79
C THR A 86 6.23 -25.98 -27.76
N GLU A 87 5.10 -26.58 -27.38
CA GLU A 87 4.44 -27.63 -28.17
C GLU A 87 3.52 -27.05 -29.29
N TYR A 88 2.79 -25.98 -28.98
CA TYR A 88 1.72 -25.44 -29.82
C TYR A 88 1.89 -23.97 -30.21
N GLY A 89 3.07 -23.37 -30.01
CA GLY A 89 3.30 -21.93 -30.21
C GLY A 89 3.05 -21.42 -31.62
N ARG A 90 2.99 -22.33 -32.62
CA ARG A 90 2.64 -21.98 -34.01
C ARG A 90 1.14 -21.75 -34.23
N TRP A 91 0.30 -22.20 -33.29
CA TRP A 91 -1.15 -22.24 -33.44
C TRP A 91 -1.87 -21.17 -32.58
N PHE A 92 -1.17 -20.49 -31.70
CA PHE A 92 -1.74 -19.43 -30.89
C PHE A 92 -0.72 -18.34 -30.56
N GLU A 93 -1.21 -17.11 -30.43
CA GLU A 93 -0.43 -15.99 -29.88
C GLU A 93 -0.76 -15.82 -28.41
N GLY A 94 0.25 -15.76 -27.58
CA GLY A 94 0.13 -15.47 -26.16
C GLY A 94 1.19 -14.47 -25.73
N GLY A 95 0.86 -13.63 -24.76
CA GLY A 95 1.79 -12.68 -24.17
C GLY A 95 1.76 -12.75 -22.65
N MET A 96 2.83 -12.31 -22.01
CA MET A 96 2.96 -12.29 -20.56
C MET A 96 3.04 -10.85 -20.02
N GLY A 97 2.49 -10.66 -18.81
CA GLY A 97 2.64 -9.42 -18.05
C GLY A 97 1.82 -8.24 -18.57
N ALA A 98 2.20 -7.04 -18.13
CA ALA A 98 1.47 -5.80 -18.41
C ALA A 98 1.38 -5.46 -19.90
N ALA A 99 2.42 -5.76 -20.69
CA ALA A 99 2.45 -5.51 -22.12
C ALA A 99 1.36 -6.30 -22.87
N ALA A 100 1.10 -7.56 -22.48
CA ALA A 100 0.04 -8.36 -23.07
C ALA A 100 -1.36 -7.81 -22.74
N VAL A 101 -1.54 -7.35 -21.49
CA VAL A 101 -2.79 -6.70 -21.06
C VAL A 101 -2.99 -5.39 -21.82
N GLN A 102 -1.95 -4.59 -22.01
CA GLN A 102 -2.01 -3.34 -22.75
C GLN A 102 -2.41 -3.57 -24.21
N LYS A 103 -1.73 -4.48 -24.93
CA LYS A 103 -2.07 -4.85 -26.31
C LYS A 103 -3.53 -5.28 -26.43
N ARG A 104 -4.03 -6.00 -25.45
CA ARG A 104 -5.43 -6.45 -25.44
C ARG A 104 -6.43 -5.32 -25.19
N LEU A 105 -6.07 -4.37 -24.32
CA LEU A 105 -6.91 -3.19 -24.03
C LEU A 105 -6.95 -2.23 -25.23
N GLU A 106 -5.92 -2.19 -26.07
CA GLU A 106 -5.88 -1.41 -27.31
C GLU A 106 -6.89 -1.93 -28.34
N THR A 107 -7.04 -3.24 -28.44
CA THR A 107 -7.95 -3.88 -29.42
C THR A 107 -9.35 -4.18 -28.87
N PHE A 108 -9.66 -3.66 -27.67
CA PHE A 108 -10.92 -3.99 -27.00
C PHE A 108 -12.10 -3.19 -27.59
N ASP A 109 -13.08 -3.92 -28.13
CA ASP A 109 -14.32 -3.31 -28.65
C ASP A 109 -15.27 -2.96 -27.50
N LEU A 110 -15.28 -1.67 -27.11
CA LEU A 110 -16.14 -1.14 -26.08
C LEU A 110 -17.63 -1.14 -26.47
N ALA A 111 -17.94 -0.85 -27.73
CA ALA A 111 -19.31 -0.72 -28.20
C ALA A 111 -20.02 -2.08 -28.22
N GLY A 112 -19.39 -3.06 -28.87
CA GLY A 112 -19.93 -4.42 -28.93
C GLY A 112 -20.04 -5.10 -27.56
N GLU A 113 -19.09 -4.83 -26.63
CA GLU A 113 -19.20 -5.34 -25.26
C GLU A 113 -20.35 -4.67 -24.49
N ALA A 114 -20.57 -3.38 -24.68
CA ALA A 114 -21.67 -2.68 -24.05
C ALA A 114 -23.04 -3.22 -24.47
N GLU A 115 -23.22 -3.55 -25.77
CA GLU A 115 -24.45 -4.16 -26.28
C GLU A 115 -24.69 -5.54 -25.67
N LYS A 116 -23.69 -6.40 -25.69
CA LYS A 116 -23.76 -7.74 -25.07
C LYS A 116 -24.12 -7.66 -23.59
N LEU A 117 -23.52 -6.73 -22.87
CA LEU A 117 -23.81 -6.54 -21.44
C LEU A 117 -25.21 -5.99 -21.21
N ARG A 118 -25.72 -5.09 -22.06
CA ARG A 118 -27.12 -4.60 -22.00
C ARG A 118 -28.13 -5.73 -22.16
N ASP A 119 -27.88 -6.63 -23.12
CA ASP A 119 -28.74 -7.80 -23.34
C ASP A 119 -28.74 -8.75 -22.14
N ILE A 120 -27.55 -9.00 -21.56
CA ILE A 120 -27.46 -9.81 -20.34
C ILE A 120 -28.15 -9.14 -19.15
N VAL A 121 -28.11 -7.82 -19.04
CA VAL A 121 -28.78 -7.08 -17.96
C VAL A 121 -30.31 -7.10 -18.15
N LYS A 122 -30.81 -7.05 -19.39
CA LYS A 122 -32.24 -7.16 -19.70
C LYS A 122 -32.80 -8.56 -19.40
N ASN A 123 -32.08 -9.60 -19.86
CA ASN A 123 -32.60 -10.97 -19.86
C ASN A 123 -32.08 -11.83 -18.68
N GLY A 124 -31.02 -11.39 -18.02
CA GLY A 124 -30.36 -12.12 -16.95
C GLY A 124 -31.00 -11.94 -15.57
N LYS A 125 -30.82 -12.95 -14.70
CA LYS A 125 -31.29 -12.93 -13.30
C LYS A 125 -30.13 -13.17 -12.33
N GLY A 126 -30.30 -12.76 -11.07
CA GLY A 126 -29.38 -13.07 -9.96
C GLY A 126 -27.99 -12.46 -10.11
N GLN A 127 -26.97 -13.19 -9.67
CA GLN A 127 -25.57 -12.71 -9.61
C GLN A 127 -24.99 -12.33 -11.00
N LYS A 128 -25.40 -13.03 -12.06
CA LYS A 128 -24.95 -12.74 -13.42
C LYS A 128 -25.36 -11.33 -13.86
N LYS A 129 -26.60 -10.95 -13.59
CA LYS A 129 -27.13 -9.60 -13.83
C LYS A 129 -26.33 -8.54 -13.05
N THR A 130 -26.10 -8.76 -11.75
CA THR A 130 -25.39 -7.81 -10.88
C THR A 130 -23.93 -7.60 -11.35
N ARG A 131 -23.23 -8.68 -11.73
CA ARG A 131 -21.87 -8.59 -12.27
C ARG A 131 -21.83 -7.87 -13.59
N SER A 132 -22.76 -8.19 -14.51
CA SER A 132 -22.85 -7.54 -15.80
C SER A 132 -23.22 -6.05 -15.68
N LEU A 133 -24.05 -5.67 -14.72
CA LEU A 133 -24.38 -4.27 -14.45
C LEU A 133 -23.14 -3.48 -13.97
N LYS A 134 -22.35 -4.05 -13.06
CA LYS A 134 -21.09 -3.42 -12.60
C LYS A 134 -20.11 -3.24 -13.77
N ARG A 135 -19.94 -4.28 -14.60
CA ARG A 135 -19.06 -4.21 -15.77
C ARG A 135 -19.58 -3.20 -16.81
N LEU A 136 -20.88 -3.19 -17.09
CA LEU A 136 -21.50 -2.24 -18.00
C LEU A 136 -21.26 -0.80 -17.57
N LYS A 137 -21.36 -0.51 -16.27
CA LYS A 137 -21.08 0.83 -15.74
C LYS A 137 -19.66 1.31 -16.05
N VAL A 138 -18.66 0.41 -15.95
CA VAL A 138 -17.26 0.72 -16.28
C VAL A 138 -17.10 0.94 -17.79
N VAL A 139 -17.67 0.07 -18.63
CA VAL A 139 -17.60 0.18 -20.08
C VAL A 139 -18.27 1.48 -20.55
N GLN A 140 -19.44 1.84 -20.00
CA GLN A 140 -20.11 3.10 -20.31
C GLN A 140 -19.30 4.33 -19.88
N SER A 141 -18.55 4.24 -18.76
CA SER A 141 -17.70 5.34 -18.34
C SER A 141 -16.58 5.61 -19.36
N PHE A 142 -16.03 4.58 -19.99
CA PHE A 142 -15.06 4.75 -21.09
C PHE A 142 -15.72 5.28 -22.37
N LEU A 143 -16.92 4.81 -22.72
CA LEU A 143 -17.64 5.28 -23.91
C LEU A 143 -18.09 6.77 -23.80
N ASN A 144 -18.43 7.21 -22.60
CA ASN A 144 -18.89 8.57 -22.35
C ASN A 144 -17.75 9.58 -22.11
N THR A 145 -16.51 9.12 -22.08
CA THR A 145 -15.31 9.94 -21.86
C THR A 145 -14.32 9.73 -22.98
N ASN A 146 -13.38 10.64 -23.13
CA ASN A 146 -12.25 10.50 -24.07
C ASN A 146 -11.16 9.54 -23.58
N ASN A 147 -11.36 8.85 -22.46
CA ASN A 147 -10.38 7.91 -21.91
C ASN A 147 -10.44 6.58 -22.68
N GLN A 148 -9.28 6.08 -23.04
CA GLN A 148 -9.15 4.75 -23.66
C GLN A 148 -8.84 3.70 -22.61
N PRO A 149 -9.32 2.44 -22.75
CA PRO A 149 -9.00 1.35 -21.83
C PRO A 149 -7.49 1.11 -21.67
N ARG A 150 -6.71 1.37 -22.71
CA ARG A 150 -5.24 1.30 -22.69
C ARG A 150 -4.63 2.13 -21.55
N SER A 151 -5.23 3.27 -21.22
CA SER A 151 -4.76 4.17 -20.14
C SER A 151 -4.81 3.53 -18.74
N MET A 152 -5.43 2.36 -18.59
CA MET A 152 -5.38 1.57 -17.34
C MET A 152 -4.00 0.95 -17.09
N VAL A 153 -3.16 0.83 -18.12
CA VAL A 153 -1.76 0.40 -18.02
C VAL A 153 -0.88 1.62 -18.13
N LEU A 154 -0.07 1.86 -17.10
CA LEU A 154 0.82 3.03 -17.06
C LEU A 154 2.07 2.80 -17.88
N ASP A 155 2.36 3.69 -18.82
CA ASP A 155 3.62 3.73 -19.57
C ASP A 155 4.70 4.48 -18.78
N ALA A 156 4.29 5.40 -17.91
CA ALA A 156 5.17 6.17 -17.05
C ALA A 156 4.58 6.29 -15.64
N VAL A 157 5.44 6.23 -14.64
CA VAL A 157 5.05 6.40 -13.24
C VAL A 157 5.17 7.86 -12.86
N PRO A 158 4.09 8.52 -12.37
CA PRO A 158 4.16 9.90 -11.94
C PRO A 158 5.04 10.05 -10.69
N VAL A 159 5.87 11.09 -10.68
CA VAL A 159 6.74 11.43 -9.56
C VAL A 159 6.22 12.69 -8.88
N ILE A 160 5.95 12.59 -7.58
CA ILE A 160 5.49 13.76 -6.82
C ILE A 160 6.64 14.76 -6.60
N PRO A 161 6.34 16.06 -6.45
CA PRO A 161 7.33 17.08 -6.19
C PRO A 161 8.20 16.80 -4.95
N PRO A 162 9.47 17.26 -4.92
CA PRO A 162 10.39 17.03 -3.80
C PRO A 162 9.86 17.51 -2.45
N ASP A 163 9.13 18.61 -2.40
CA ASP A 163 8.55 19.18 -1.18
C ASP A 163 7.55 18.22 -0.50
N LEU A 164 6.87 17.36 -1.27
CA LEU A 164 5.95 16.36 -0.76
C LEU A 164 6.64 15.06 -0.29
N ARG A 165 7.94 14.90 -0.61
CA ARG A 165 8.80 13.80 -0.18
C ARG A 165 10.16 14.30 0.33
N PRO A 166 10.16 15.13 1.36
CA PRO A 166 11.34 15.87 1.78
C PRO A 166 12.48 14.94 2.25
N MET A 167 13.70 15.42 2.05
CA MET A 167 14.92 14.88 2.65
C MET A 167 15.52 15.99 3.52
N VAL A 168 15.54 15.79 4.83
CA VAL A 168 16.00 16.78 5.80
C VAL A 168 17.27 16.29 6.46
N GLN A 169 18.26 17.16 6.53
CA GLN A 169 19.49 16.90 7.29
C GLN A 169 19.23 17.11 8.78
N LEU A 170 19.52 16.11 9.58
CA LEU A 170 19.48 16.17 11.03
C LEU A 170 20.84 16.58 11.60
N ASP A 171 20.82 17.03 12.85
CA ASP A 171 22.05 17.32 13.59
C ASP A 171 22.96 16.08 13.60
N GLY A 172 24.25 16.26 13.35
CA GLY A 172 25.23 15.17 13.23
C GLY A 172 25.34 14.57 11.81
N GLY A 173 24.89 15.28 10.75
CA GLY A 173 25.11 14.89 9.36
C GLY A 173 24.27 13.74 8.83
N ARG A 174 23.31 13.22 9.63
CA ARG A 174 22.37 12.19 9.20
C ARG A 174 21.20 12.80 8.45
N PHE A 175 20.68 12.08 7.45
CA PHE A 175 19.51 12.49 6.69
C PHE A 175 18.27 11.70 7.11
N ALA A 176 17.20 12.42 7.42
CA ALA A 176 15.86 11.85 7.51
C ALA A 176 15.19 12.01 6.12
N THR A 177 14.74 10.91 5.56
CA THR A 177 14.11 10.90 4.24
C THR A 177 12.70 10.31 4.33
N SER A 178 11.83 10.78 3.45
CA SER A 178 10.50 10.19 3.28
C SER A 178 10.61 8.75 2.76
N ASP A 179 9.74 7.86 3.23
CA ASP A 179 9.65 6.47 2.77
C ASP A 179 9.43 6.37 1.25
N LEU A 180 8.76 7.37 0.65
CA LEU A 180 8.53 7.44 -0.79
C LEU A 180 9.82 7.50 -1.60
N ASN A 181 10.85 8.18 -1.11
CA ASN A 181 12.14 8.25 -1.81
C ASN A 181 12.78 6.87 -1.94
N ASP A 182 12.64 6.01 -0.92
CA ASP A 182 13.14 4.62 -0.99
C ASP A 182 12.30 3.77 -1.97
N LEU A 183 10.98 3.94 -1.99
CA LEU A 183 10.11 3.26 -2.94
C LEU A 183 10.39 3.68 -4.39
N TYR A 184 10.56 4.98 -4.68
CA TYR A 184 10.97 5.46 -6.00
C TYR A 184 12.34 4.92 -6.41
N ARG A 185 13.32 4.93 -5.50
CA ARG A 185 14.65 4.38 -5.75
C ARG A 185 14.60 2.91 -6.15
N ARG A 186 13.74 2.11 -5.50
CA ARG A 186 13.55 0.70 -5.84
C ARG A 186 12.98 0.53 -7.25
N VAL A 187 11.99 1.33 -7.63
CA VAL A 187 11.43 1.33 -8.99
C VAL A 187 12.50 1.67 -10.02
N ILE A 188 13.26 2.75 -9.80
CA ILE A 188 14.32 3.20 -10.72
C ILE A 188 15.40 2.12 -10.87
N ASN A 189 15.87 1.53 -9.76
CA ASN A 189 16.90 0.50 -9.81
C ASN A 189 16.44 -0.75 -10.56
N ARG A 190 15.19 -1.20 -10.36
CA ARG A 190 14.62 -2.33 -11.10
C ARG A 190 14.45 -2.03 -12.58
N ASN A 191 13.97 -0.82 -12.90
CA ASN A 191 13.84 -0.40 -14.29
C ASN A 191 15.20 -0.33 -15.01
N ASN A 192 16.22 0.23 -14.39
CA ASN A 192 17.57 0.30 -14.96
C ASN A 192 18.17 -1.10 -15.15
N ARG A 193 17.93 -1.99 -14.20
CA ARG A 193 18.37 -3.40 -14.32
C ARG A 193 17.66 -4.11 -15.46
N LEU A 194 16.34 -3.95 -15.57
CA LEU A 194 15.57 -4.52 -16.69
C LEU A 194 16.09 -4.00 -18.04
N LYS A 195 16.33 -2.69 -18.15
CA LYS A 195 16.89 -2.10 -19.38
C LYS A 195 18.22 -2.76 -19.76
N ARG A 196 19.16 -2.88 -18.82
CA ARG A 196 20.45 -3.55 -19.07
C ARG A 196 20.29 -5.01 -19.52
N LEU A 197 19.35 -5.74 -18.90
CA LEU A 197 19.10 -7.14 -19.29
C LEU A 197 18.54 -7.25 -20.71
N LEU A 198 17.68 -6.31 -21.11
CA LEU A 198 17.17 -6.25 -22.48
C LEU A 198 18.26 -5.88 -23.48
N ASP A 199 19.10 -4.90 -23.17
CA ASP A 199 20.22 -4.47 -24.01
C ASP A 199 21.28 -5.58 -24.22
N LEU A 200 21.47 -6.43 -23.20
CA LEU A 200 22.38 -7.59 -23.24
C LEU A 200 21.77 -8.85 -23.89
N GLY A 201 20.51 -8.82 -24.30
CA GLY A 201 19.82 -9.98 -24.85
C GLY A 201 19.70 -11.15 -23.87
N ALA A 202 19.51 -10.88 -22.57
CA ALA A 202 19.42 -11.90 -21.55
C ALA A 202 18.29 -12.90 -21.79
N PRO A 203 18.38 -14.16 -21.30
CA PRO A 203 17.34 -15.17 -21.44
C PRO A 203 15.97 -14.69 -20.98
N GLU A 204 14.93 -15.05 -21.72
CA GLU A 204 13.53 -14.60 -21.46
C GLU A 204 13.07 -14.86 -20.03
N ILE A 205 13.53 -15.94 -19.41
CA ILE A 205 13.20 -16.30 -18.01
C ILE A 205 13.69 -15.21 -17.04
N ILE A 206 14.92 -14.72 -17.24
CA ILE A 206 15.52 -13.68 -16.37
C ILE A 206 14.81 -12.35 -16.60
N VAL A 207 14.54 -11.99 -17.84
CA VAL A 207 13.81 -10.77 -18.21
C VAL A 207 12.40 -10.77 -17.62
N ASN A 208 11.67 -11.87 -17.73
CA ASN A 208 10.31 -11.97 -17.17
C ASN A 208 10.30 -11.90 -15.64
N ASN A 209 11.30 -12.49 -14.99
CA ASN A 209 11.45 -12.36 -13.53
C ASN A 209 11.72 -10.90 -13.12
N GLU A 210 12.59 -10.18 -13.82
CA GLU A 210 12.85 -8.77 -13.53
C GLU A 210 11.64 -7.88 -13.83
N LYS A 211 10.87 -8.15 -14.91
CA LYS A 211 9.58 -7.48 -15.16
C LYS A 211 8.60 -7.68 -14.01
N ARG A 212 8.52 -8.90 -13.46
CA ARG A 212 7.68 -9.18 -12.28
C ARG A 212 8.14 -8.40 -11.05
N MET A 213 9.46 -8.35 -10.80
CA MET A 213 10.02 -7.59 -9.68
C MET A 213 9.83 -6.08 -9.83
N LEU A 214 9.88 -5.56 -11.06
CA LEU A 214 9.54 -4.17 -11.35
C LEU A 214 8.07 -3.88 -11.05
N GLN A 215 7.16 -4.76 -11.49
CA GLN A 215 5.72 -4.66 -11.19
C GLN A 215 5.48 -4.66 -9.68
N GLU A 216 6.11 -5.54 -8.92
CA GLU A 216 6.01 -5.58 -7.46
C GLU A 216 6.51 -4.27 -6.82
N SER A 217 7.57 -3.66 -7.35
CA SER A 217 8.08 -2.38 -6.86
C SER A 217 7.11 -1.22 -7.13
N VAL A 218 6.43 -1.23 -8.28
CA VAL A 218 5.40 -0.24 -8.62
C VAL A 218 4.15 -0.45 -7.77
N ASP A 219 3.71 -1.70 -7.59
CA ASP A 219 2.58 -2.02 -6.71
C ASP A 219 2.84 -1.54 -5.26
N ALA A 220 4.07 -1.73 -4.74
CA ALA A 220 4.45 -1.24 -3.43
C ALA A 220 4.49 0.30 -3.34
N LEU A 221 4.87 0.99 -4.40
CA LEU A 221 4.83 2.46 -4.44
C LEU A 221 3.40 2.99 -4.31
N PHE A 222 2.44 2.36 -4.98
CA PHE A 222 1.03 2.79 -4.96
C PHE A 222 0.31 2.36 -3.69
N ASP A 223 0.40 1.09 -3.28
CA ASP A 223 -0.30 0.54 -2.11
C ASP A 223 0.51 -0.63 -1.50
N ASN A 224 1.45 -0.30 -0.63
CA ASN A 224 2.37 -1.27 -0.04
C ASN A 224 1.64 -2.27 0.86
N GLY A 225 1.84 -3.56 0.63
CA GLY A 225 1.22 -4.66 1.38
C GLY A 225 -0.16 -5.08 0.89
N ARG A 226 -0.70 -4.49 -0.19
CA ARG A 226 -1.94 -4.94 -0.80
C ARG A 226 -1.79 -6.28 -1.49
N ARG A 227 -0.62 -6.55 -2.07
CA ARG A 227 -0.26 -7.82 -2.71
C ARG A 227 1.00 -8.38 -2.05
N GLY A 228 0.87 -9.52 -1.40
CA GLY A 228 2.00 -10.21 -0.77
C GLY A 228 2.55 -9.51 0.48
N ARG A 229 3.80 -9.76 0.79
CA ARG A 229 4.48 -9.17 1.96
C ARG A 229 4.81 -7.71 1.70
N PRO A 230 4.53 -6.81 2.66
CA PRO A 230 4.88 -5.41 2.51
C PRO A 230 6.39 -5.22 2.44
N VAL A 231 6.82 -4.25 1.66
CA VAL A 231 8.20 -3.78 1.64
C VAL A 231 8.49 -3.04 2.94
N THR A 232 9.53 -3.46 3.65
CA THR A 232 9.90 -2.92 4.95
C THR A 232 11.18 -2.10 4.88
N GLY A 233 11.30 -1.14 5.78
CA GLY A 233 12.49 -0.36 6.05
C GLY A 233 13.24 -0.85 7.30
N PRO A 234 14.15 -0.05 7.85
CA PRO A 234 14.84 -0.36 9.10
C PRO A 234 13.87 -0.68 10.23
N GLY A 235 14.17 -1.72 11.02
CA GLY A 235 13.30 -2.17 12.11
C GLY A 235 12.04 -2.91 11.68
N ASN A 236 12.01 -3.51 10.49
CA ASN A 236 10.88 -4.26 9.94
C ASN A 236 9.56 -3.47 9.82
N ARG A 237 9.60 -2.15 9.89
CA ARG A 237 8.46 -1.28 9.72
C ARG A 237 8.05 -1.23 8.23
N PRO A 238 6.78 -1.47 7.87
CA PRO A 238 6.31 -1.27 6.51
C PRO A 238 6.53 0.18 6.04
N LEU A 239 7.01 0.34 4.81
CA LEU A 239 7.20 1.67 4.21
C LEU A 239 5.84 2.26 3.85
N LYS A 240 5.68 3.57 4.09
CA LYS A 240 4.45 4.31 3.80
C LYS A 240 4.34 4.61 2.31
N SER A 241 3.33 4.02 1.66
CA SER A 241 3.05 4.18 0.22
C SER A 241 2.27 5.45 -0.11
N LEU A 242 2.08 5.74 -1.40
CA LEU A 242 1.24 6.85 -1.85
C LEU A 242 -0.20 6.74 -1.33
N SER A 243 -0.77 5.53 -1.33
CA SER A 243 -2.10 5.26 -0.80
C SER A 243 -2.20 5.58 0.71
N ASP A 244 -1.17 5.22 1.48
CA ASP A 244 -1.10 5.47 2.92
C ASP A 244 -0.96 6.95 3.27
N MET A 245 -0.43 7.75 2.35
CA MET A 245 -0.39 9.20 2.51
C MET A 245 -1.77 9.86 2.43
N LEU A 246 -2.74 9.21 1.78
CA LEU A 246 -4.10 9.72 1.59
C LEU A 246 -5.09 9.10 2.56
N LYS A 247 -4.94 7.81 2.85
CA LYS A 247 -5.87 6.99 3.65
C LYS A 247 -5.56 7.03 5.15
N GLY A 248 -6.56 6.67 5.95
CA GLY A 248 -6.41 6.45 7.39
C GLY A 248 -6.33 7.71 8.23
N LYS A 249 -6.07 7.55 9.53
CA LYS A 249 -6.03 8.63 10.54
C LYS A 249 -4.90 9.63 10.28
N GLN A 250 -3.77 9.15 9.77
CA GLN A 250 -2.58 9.94 9.46
C GLN A 250 -2.49 10.33 7.98
N GLY A 251 -3.53 10.04 7.20
CA GLY A 251 -3.61 10.44 5.79
C GLY A 251 -3.95 11.92 5.64
N ARG A 252 -3.65 12.45 4.45
CA ARG A 252 -3.82 13.87 4.12
C ARG A 252 -5.24 14.36 4.35
N PHE A 253 -6.25 13.56 4.00
CA PHE A 253 -7.65 13.95 4.19
C PHE A 253 -8.00 14.16 5.66
N ARG A 254 -7.72 13.20 6.53
CA ARG A 254 -8.10 13.28 7.94
C ARG A 254 -7.19 14.17 8.77
N GLN A 255 -5.90 14.23 8.45
CA GLN A 255 -4.92 14.95 9.27
C GLN A 255 -4.76 16.42 8.87
N ASN A 256 -4.92 16.76 7.57
CA ASN A 256 -4.58 18.09 7.07
C ASN A 256 -5.73 18.82 6.39
N LEU A 257 -6.76 18.13 5.90
CA LEU A 257 -7.88 18.74 5.17
C LEU A 257 -9.15 18.84 6.01
N LEU A 258 -9.59 17.75 6.65
CA LEU A 258 -10.78 17.75 7.51
C LEU A 258 -10.54 18.44 8.86
N GLY A 259 -9.30 18.55 9.29
CA GLY A 259 -8.89 19.24 10.49
C GLY A 259 -7.44 19.64 10.40
N LYS A 260 -7.09 20.80 10.92
CA LYS A 260 -5.74 21.33 10.97
C LYS A 260 -5.37 21.68 12.41
N ARG A 261 -4.08 21.66 12.71
CA ARG A 261 -3.58 22.29 13.92
C ARG A 261 -3.67 23.79 13.75
N VAL A 262 -4.17 24.47 14.76
CA VAL A 262 -4.37 25.92 14.75
C VAL A 262 -3.44 26.57 15.74
N ASP A 263 -3.02 27.81 15.41
CA ASP A 263 -2.32 28.68 16.33
C ASP A 263 -3.29 29.19 17.43
N TYR A 264 -2.75 29.86 18.44
CA TYR A 264 -3.51 30.37 19.62
C TYR A 264 -4.28 29.28 20.34
N SER A 265 -3.69 28.10 20.45
CA SER A 265 -4.23 26.97 21.20
C SER A 265 -3.20 26.44 22.19
N GLY A 266 -3.67 25.96 23.34
CA GLY A 266 -2.81 25.41 24.38
C GLY A 266 -3.44 24.19 25.02
N ARG A 267 -2.66 23.45 25.79
CA ARG A 267 -3.10 22.26 26.52
C ARG A 267 -2.52 22.29 27.91
N SER A 268 -3.36 22.03 28.92
CA SER A 268 -2.93 21.84 30.29
C SER A 268 -3.85 20.88 31.05
N VAL A 269 -3.50 20.56 32.27
CA VAL A 269 -4.34 19.78 33.18
C VAL A 269 -5.54 20.62 33.62
N ILE A 270 -6.69 19.97 33.79
CA ILE A 270 -7.92 20.58 34.31
C ILE A 270 -8.02 20.29 35.81
N VAL A 271 -8.29 21.30 36.59
CA VAL A 271 -8.53 21.19 38.03
C VAL A 271 -9.81 21.94 38.43
N VAL A 272 -10.39 21.57 39.53
CA VAL A 272 -11.61 22.20 40.06
C VAL A 272 -11.30 23.56 40.66
N GLY A 273 -12.10 24.58 40.31
CA GLY A 273 -12.04 25.94 40.83
C GLY A 273 -13.37 26.35 41.46
N PRO A 274 -13.64 26.04 42.75
CA PRO A 274 -14.93 26.31 43.38
C PRO A 274 -15.29 27.81 43.45
N GLN A 275 -14.29 28.68 43.39
CA GLN A 275 -14.46 30.13 43.43
C GLN A 275 -14.91 30.75 42.09
N LEU A 276 -14.90 29.98 41.02
CA LEU A 276 -15.32 30.46 39.71
C LEU A 276 -16.83 30.43 39.56
N LYS A 277 -17.37 31.38 38.79
CA LYS A 277 -18.76 31.30 38.33
C LYS A 277 -18.92 30.26 37.22
N LEU A 278 -20.15 29.84 36.96
CA LEU A 278 -20.44 28.78 35.99
C LEU A 278 -19.93 29.08 34.55
N HIS A 279 -19.92 30.34 34.16
CA HIS A 279 -19.47 30.84 32.87
C HIS A 279 -17.97 31.21 32.83
N GLN A 280 -17.27 31.09 33.93
CA GLN A 280 -15.86 31.47 34.07
C GLN A 280 -14.93 30.25 34.04
N CYS A 281 -13.73 30.44 33.50
CA CYS A 281 -12.63 29.51 33.62
C CYS A 281 -11.38 30.22 34.18
N GLY A 282 -10.59 29.49 34.95
CA GLY A 282 -9.28 29.96 35.39
C GLY A 282 -8.21 29.59 34.37
N LEU A 283 -7.57 30.60 33.80
CA LEU A 283 -6.51 30.40 32.82
C LEU A 283 -5.16 30.82 33.41
N PRO A 284 -4.11 29.95 33.35
CA PRO A 284 -2.77 30.31 33.80
C PRO A 284 -2.24 31.57 33.11
N LYS A 285 -1.72 32.53 33.88
CA LYS A 285 -1.21 33.79 33.33
C LYS A 285 -0.24 33.62 32.16
N GLN A 286 0.72 32.74 32.29
CA GLN A 286 1.72 32.48 31.22
C GLN A 286 1.08 31.92 29.95
N MET A 287 0.11 31.01 30.09
CA MET A 287 -0.64 30.48 28.97
C MET A 287 -1.48 31.57 28.29
N ALA A 288 -2.18 32.38 29.10
CA ALA A 288 -2.97 33.49 28.59
C ALA A 288 -2.12 34.50 27.81
N LEU A 289 -0.92 34.79 28.26
CA LEU A 289 0.00 35.71 27.58
C LEU A 289 0.39 35.25 26.20
N GLU A 290 0.66 33.97 26.02
CA GLU A 290 0.97 33.41 24.69
C GLU A 290 -0.27 33.31 23.78
N LEU A 291 -1.43 32.92 24.31
CA LEU A 291 -2.69 32.83 23.54
C LEU A 291 -3.16 34.20 23.03
N PHE A 292 -3.09 35.22 23.86
CA PHE A 292 -3.56 36.58 23.55
C PHE A 292 -2.45 37.52 23.08
N LYS A 293 -1.27 37.02 22.83
CA LYS A 293 -0.08 37.81 22.44
C LYS A 293 -0.34 38.88 21.36
N PRO A 294 -1.02 38.57 20.23
CA PRO A 294 -1.29 39.60 19.21
C PRO A 294 -2.20 40.71 19.70
N PHE A 295 -3.21 40.35 20.48
CA PHE A 295 -4.18 41.32 21.02
C PHE A 295 -3.52 42.24 22.06
N VAL A 296 -2.69 41.66 22.93
CA VAL A 296 -1.90 42.43 23.91
C VAL A 296 -0.91 43.34 23.20
N MET A 297 -0.21 42.89 22.18
CA MET A 297 0.71 43.73 21.40
C MET A 297 -0.02 44.88 20.71
N LYS A 298 -1.20 44.64 20.15
CA LYS A 298 -2.02 45.69 19.54
C LYS A 298 -2.44 46.70 20.60
N ARG A 299 -2.99 46.23 21.72
CA ARG A 299 -3.48 47.11 22.79
C ARG A 299 -2.38 47.96 23.43
N LEU A 300 -1.15 47.39 23.58
CA LEU A 300 0.02 48.17 24.05
C LEU A 300 0.40 49.31 23.10
N VAL A 301 0.23 49.15 21.80
CA VAL A 301 0.46 50.21 20.82
C VAL A 301 -0.67 51.23 20.86
N ASP A 302 -1.93 50.79 20.92
CA ASP A 302 -3.11 51.66 20.97
C ASP A 302 -3.11 52.56 22.24
N LEU A 303 -2.62 52.04 23.36
CA LEU A 303 -2.46 52.78 24.59
C LEU A 303 -1.16 53.63 24.65
N ASN A 304 -0.39 53.70 23.57
CA ASN A 304 0.89 54.43 23.51
C ASN A 304 1.97 53.96 24.49
N HIS A 305 1.86 52.74 25.03
CA HIS A 305 2.92 52.15 25.86
C HIS A 305 4.07 51.61 25.01
N ALA A 306 3.83 51.35 23.73
CA ALA A 306 4.83 50.97 22.77
C ALA A 306 4.70 51.80 21.47
N GLN A 307 5.80 52.28 20.93
CA GLN A 307 5.80 53.07 19.72
C GLN A 307 5.49 52.27 18.45
N ASN A 308 5.78 50.98 18.45
CA ASN A 308 5.52 50.06 17.34
C ASN A 308 5.38 48.62 17.85
N ILE A 309 4.89 47.74 16.95
CA ILE A 309 4.67 46.31 17.23
C ILE A 309 5.97 45.62 17.68
N LYS A 310 7.14 45.99 17.11
CA LYS A 310 8.44 45.42 17.47
C LYS A 310 8.83 45.75 18.93
N SER A 311 8.53 46.96 19.38
CA SER A 311 8.71 47.37 20.77
C SER A 311 7.75 46.66 21.69
N ALA A 312 6.46 46.56 21.30
CA ALA A 312 5.44 45.81 22.05
C ALA A 312 5.84 44.35 22.23
N LYS A 313 6.31 43.68 21.17
CA LYS A 313 6.81 42.30 21.22
C LYS A 313 7.92 42.13 22.28
N ARG A 314 8.91 43.04 22.30
CA ARG A 314 9.99 42.98 23.30
C ARG A 314 9.48 43.18 24.73
N MET A 315 8.44 44.03 24.92
CA MET A 315 7.82 44.22 26.22
C MET A 315 7.11 42.97 26.71
N VAL A 316 6.37 42.29 25.83
CA VAL A 316 5.68 41.02 26.11
C VAL A 316 6.69 39.91 26.42
N GLU A 317 7.77 39.77 25.62
CA GLU A 317 8.83 38.78 25.85
C GLU A 317 9.57 39.00 27.18
N ARG A 318 9.67 40.24 27.67
CA ARG A 318 10.27 40.58 28.96
C ARG A 318 9.27 40.57 30.12
N SER A 319 8.01 40.23 29.86
CA SER A 319 6.93 40.14 30.86
C SER A 319 6.89 41.35 31.81
N ARG A 320 6.94 42.57 31.27
CA ARG A 320 6.88 43.80 32.09
C ARG A 320 5.53 43.90 32.83
N SER A 321 5.49 44.54 33.99
CA SER A 321 4.28 44.66 34.82
C SER A 321 3.06 45.17 34.05
N ILE A 322 3.23 46.23 33.25
CA ILE A 322 2.17 46.81 32.42
C ILE A 322 1.53 45.81 31.44
N VAL A 323 2.27 44.76 31.03
CA VAL A 323 1.74 43.73 30.12
C VAL A 323 0.65 42.91 30.79
N TRP A 324 0.74 42.70 32.12
CA TRP A 324 -0.25 41.95 32.86
C TRP A 324 -1.56 42.74 33.04
N ASP A 325 -1.48 44.05 33.25
CA ASP A 325 -2.63 44.94 33.35
C ASP A 325 -3.38 45.00 32.01
N VAL A 326 -2.64 45.14 30.91
CA VAL A 326 -3.21 45.12 29.55
C VAL A 326 -3.78 43.73 29.20
N LEU A 327 -3.15 42.66 29.65
CA LEU A 327 -3.66 41.29 29.40
C LEU A 327 -5.00 41.09 30.13
N GLU A 328 -5.14 41.58 31.38
CA GLU A 328 -6.39 41.48 32.13
C GLU A 328 -7.54 42.25 31.46
N GLU A 329 -7.25 43.43 30.90
CA GLU A 329 -8.21 44.19 30.09
C GLU A 329 -8.63 43.42 28.81
N VAL A 330 -7.68 42.91 28.06
CA VAL A 330 -7.93 42.21 26.77
C VAL A 330 -8.74 40.94 26.95
N ILE A 331 -8.50 40.19 28.03
CA ILE A 331 -9.18 38.92 28.31
C ILE A 331 -10.69 39.10 28.50
N THR A 332 -11.13 40.23 29.06
CA THR A 332 -12.56 40.47 29.33
C THR A 332 -13.41 40.51 28.04
N GLU A 333 -12.81 40.91 26.92
CA GLU A 333 -13.49 41.03 25.64
C GLU A 333 -13.41 39.73 24.79
N HIS A 334 -12.59 38.75 25.21
CA HIS A 334 -12.27 37.58 24.38
C HIS A 334 -12.51 36.27 25.13
N PRO A 335 -13.70 35.67 25.00
CA PRO A 335 -13.97 34.35 25.58
C PRO A 335 -13.12 33.27 24.91
N VAL A 336 -12.79 32.21 25.66
CA VAL A 336 -12.02 31.07 25.22
C VAL A 336 -12.90 29.83 25.06
N LEU A 337 -12.59 28.98 24.09
CA LEU A 337 -13.21 27.68 23.94
C LEU A 337 -12.37 26.63 24.67
N LEU A 338 -12.97 25.93 25.61
CA LEU A 338 -12.37 24.79 26.29
C LEU A 338 -12.93 23.49 25.73
N ASN A 339 -12.03 22.55 25.46
CA ASN A 339 -12.37 21.20 24.97
C ASN A 339 -11.61 20.14 25.77
N ARG A 340 -12.29 19.07 26.19
CA ARG A 340 -11.65 17.86 26.73
C ARG A 340 -11.74 16.72 25.72
N ALA A 341 -10.62 16.08 25.43
CA ALA A 341 -10.58 14.87 24.61
C ALA A 341 -10.83 13.60 25.48
N PRO A 342 -11.68 12.64 25.03
CA PRO A 342 -12.42 12.63 23.77
C PRO A 342 -13.67 13.51 23.81
N THR A 343 -13.95 14.22 22.71
CA THR A 343 -15.19 15.02 22.58
C THR A 343 -16.35 14.09 22.21
N LEU A 344 -17.14 13.68 23.19
CA LEU A 344 -18.23 12.71 23.03
C LEU A 344 -19.54 13.35 22.56
N HIS A 345 -19.79 14.59 22.95
CA HIS A 345 -20.99 15.36 22.63
C HIS A 345 -20.69 16.86 22.54
N ARG A 346 -21.66 17.64 22.07
CA ARG A 346 -21.48 19.09 21.84
C ARG A 346 -21.10 19.89 23.11
N LEU A 347 -21.49 19.44 24.29
CA LEU A 347 -21.13 20.10 25.55
C LEU A 347 -19.68 19.84 25.98
N GLY A 348 -18.95 18.95 25.26
CA GLY A 348 -17.51 18.77 25.42
C GLY A 348 -16.66 19.92 24.86
N ILE A 349 -17.30 20.91 24.20
CA ILE A 349 -16.69 22.16 23.73
C ILE A 349 -17.58 23.30 24.20
N GLN A 350 -17.10 24.15 25.12
CA GLN A 350 -17.85 25.26 25.66
C GLN A 350 -16.99 26.51 25.70
N ALA A 351 -17.64 27.67 25.57
CA ALA A 351 -17.03 28.99 25.72
C ALA A 351 -17.09 29.45 27.15
N PHE A 352 -15.99 30.00 27.66
CA PHE A 352 -15.86 30.58 29.00
C PHE A 352 -15.21 31.94 28.93
N GLU A 353 -15.58 32.79 29.89
CA GLU A 353 -14.86 34.01 30.19
C GLU A 353 -13.59 33.65 30.97
N PRO A 354 -12.38 33.93 30.45
CA PRO A 354 -11.15 33.58 31.14
C PRO A 354 -10.90 34.55 32.31
N LYS A 355 -10.45 33.98 33.41
CA LYS A 355 -9.95 34.74 34.60
C LYS A 355 -8.50 34.32 34.82
N LEU A 356 -7.62 35.27 35.04
CA LEU A 356 -6.21 34.98 35.30
C LEU A 356 -6.02 34.32 36.65
N ILE A 357 -5.28 33.24 36.65
CA ILE A 357 -4.90 32.51 37.86
C ILE A 357 -3.40 32.25 37.89
N GLU A 358 -2.86 32.10 39.09
CA GLU A 358 -1.51 31.61 39.29
C GLU A 358 -1.46 30.08 39.10
N GLY A 359 -0.31 29.54 38.67
CA GLY A 359 -0.12 28.12 38.48
C GLY A 359 -0.03 27.72 37.00
N LYS A 360 -0.18 26.42 36.74
CA LYS A 360 -0.04 25.83 35.36
C LYS A 360 -1.29 25.09 34.93
N ALA A 361 -2.26 24.86 35.78
CA ALA A 361 -3.48 24.11 35.51
C ALA A 361 -4.64 25.04 35.16
N ILE A 362 -5.51 24.62 34.26
CA ILE A 362 -6.75 25.29 33.92
C ILE A 362 -7.79 24.96 34.98
N GLN A 363 -8.46 25.97 35.54
CA GLN A 363 -9.53 25.77 36.50
C GLN A 363 -10.90 25.88 35.84
N ILE A 364 -11.81 24.98 36.20
CA ILE A 364 -13.22 25.01 35.78
C ILE A 364 -14.16 24.85 36.97
N HIS A 365 -15.38 25.34 36.83
CA HIS A 365 -16.38 25.19 37.89
C HIS A 365 -16.75 23.71 38.10
N PRO A 366 -16.98 23.25 39.35
CA PRO A 366 -17.32 21.85 39.66
C PRO A 366 -18.48 21.28 38.83
N LEU A 367 -19.55 22.06 38.63
CA LEU A 367 -20.71 21.64 37.84
C LEU A 367 -20.42 21.48 36.34
N VAL A 368 -19.39 22.14 35.82
CA VAL A 368 -18.96 22.01 34.43
C VAL A 368 -18.16 20.73 34.21
N CYS A 369 -17.49 20.19 35.24
CA CYS A 369 -16.73 18.95 35.17
C CYS A 369 -17.60 17.80 34.68
N THR A 370 -18.85 17.69 35.08
CA THR A 370 -19.78 16.64 34.62
C THR A 370 -20.05 16.70 33.13
N ALA A 371 -20.16 17.90 32.54
CA ALA A 371 -20.35 18.08 31.10
C ALA A 371 -19.11 17.64 30.28
N PHE A 372 -17.92 17.74 30.87
CA PHE A 372 -16.67 17.28 30.25
C PHE A 372 -16.33 15.83 30.57
N ASN A 373 -17.19 15.10 31.33
CA ASN A 373 -16.87 13.75 31.87
C ASN A 373 -15.51 13.74 32.58
N ALA A 374 -15.21 14.79 33.28
CA ALA A 374 -14.00 14.93 34.09
C ALA A 374 -14.31 14.52 35.53
N ASP A 375 -13.81 13.36 35.93
CA ASP A 375 -13.94 12.79 37.28
C ASP A 375 -12.99 13.49 38.26
#